data_744ce945a6755e0013a5b93e78a444d1
#
_entry.id   744ce945a6755e0013a5b93e78a444d1
#
_cell.length_a   1.000
_cell.length_b   1.000
_cell.length_c   1.000
_cell.angle_alpha   90.00
_cell.angle_beta   90.00
_cell.angle_gamma   90.00
#
_symmetry.space_group_name_H-M   'P 1'
#
loop_
_entity.id
_entity.type
_entity.pdbx_description
1 polymer ?
#
loop_
_entity_poly.entity_id
_entity_poly.type
_entity_poly.pdbx_seq_one_letter_code
_entity_poly.pdbx_strand_id
1 'polypeptide(L)'
;EAVIEKLRSFNREKSIRRAESREKMLEKMKPVEKPVEASTEIHLTLEPSCTSGNDVLNVEHLSKSFPSQPLFSDVSFEIKRGEHVAIIGDNGTGKTTLLKILNQVLAADSGTFTLGTNVNVGYYDQEHHVLHMEKSIFDEISDDYPTLTNTEIRNVLAAFLFTGDDVFKRIGDLSGGERGRVSLAKLMLSEANFLILDEPTNHLDIVSKEILERAL
;
A
#
# COMPACT_ATOMS: atom_id res chain seq x y z
N GLU A 1 0.39 -13.57 -41.54
CA GLU A 1 0.03 -12.82 -42.76
C GLU A 1 1.24 -12.71 -43.71
N ALA A 2 2.36 -12.13 -43.34
CA ALA A 2 3.55 -11.95 -44.19
C ALA A 2 4.05 -13.23 -44.87
N VAL A 3 3.92 -14.41 -44.23
CA VAL A 3 4.31 -15.71 -44.82
C VAL A 3 3.32 -16.18 -45.91
N ILE A 4 2.04 -15.83 -45.77
CA ILE A 4 0.99 -16.15 -46.75
C ILE A 4 1.20 -15.33 -48.03
N GLU A 5 1.45 -14.01 -47.86
CA GLU A 5 1.79 -13.13 -48.99
C GLU A 5 3.02 -13.58 -49.75
N LYS A 6 4.07 -13.96 -49.01
CA LYS A 6 5.29 -14.52 -49.61
C LYS A 6 5.07 -15.82 -50.36
N LEU A 7 4.17 -16.71 -49.89
CA LEU A 7 3.80 -17.94 -50.61
C LEU A 7 2.97 -17.66 -51.86
N ARG A 8 2.11 -16.64 -51.85
CA ARG A 8 1.34 -16.20 -53.04
C ARG A 8 2.24 -15.59 -54.11
N SER A 9 3.29 -14.85 -53.73
CA SER A 9 4.22 -14.21 -54.68
C SER A 9 5.02 -15.20 -55.54
N PHE A 10 5.17 -16.46 -55.10
CA PHE A 10 5.88 -17.49 -55.87
C PHE A 10 5.10 -18.09 -57.03
N ASN A 11 3.83 -17.76 -57.25
CA ASN A 11 2.93 -18.14 -58.34
C ASN A 11 3.02 -19.59 -58.82
N ARG A 12 3.39 -20.53 -57.92
CA ARG A 12 3.44 -21.97 -58.19
C ARG A 12 2.24 -22.63 -57.52
N GLU A 13 1.54 -23.52 -58.23
CA GLU A 13 0.33 -24.18 -57.75
C GLU A 13 0.48 -24.80 -56.34
N LYS A 14 1.63 -25.39 -56.06
CA LYS A 14 1.97 -25.96 -54.76
C LYS A 14 2.13 -24.91 -53.63
N SER A 15 2.57 -23.70 -53.97
CA SER A 15 2.71 -22.57 -53.04
C SER A 15 1.37 -21.92 -52.74
N ILE A 16 0.49 -21.83 -53.73
CA ILE A 16 -0.88 -21.31 -53.59
C ILE A 16 -1.68 -22.23 -52.67
N ARG A 17 -1.67 -23.55 -52.89
CA ARG A 17 -2.36 -24.50 -51.97
C ARG A 17 -1.85 -24.44 -50.53
N ARG A 18 -0.56 -24.19 -50.34
CA ARG A 18 0.02 -23.97 -48.99
C ARG A 18 -0.44 -22.65 -48.36
N ALA A 19 -0.58 -21.59 -49.12
CA ALA A 19 -1.10 -20.32 -48.68
C ALA A 19 -2.57 -20.46 -48.23
N GLU A 20 -3.42 -21.08 -49.04
CA GLU A 20 -4.82 -21.37 -48.74
C GLU A 20 -5.02 -22.22 -47.46
N SER A 21 -4.16 -23.25 -47.30
CA SER A 21 -4.18 -24.11 -46.11
C SER A 21 -3.84 -23.33 -44.84
N ARG A 22 -2.87 -22.41 -44.90
CA ARG A 22 -2.52 -21.55 -43.78
C ARG A 22 -3.56 -20.49 -43.51
N GLU A 23 -4.20 -19.96 -44.52
CA GLU A 23 -5.31 -19.01 -44.37
C GLU A 23 -6.50 -19.64 -43.63
N LYS A 24 -6.87 -20.89 -44.01
CA LYS A 24 -7.89 -21.68 -43.30
C LYS A 24 -7.47 -22.05 -41.87
N MET A 25 -6.19 -22.18 -41.57
CA MET A 25 -5.72 -22.35 -40.20
C MET A 25 -5.84 -21.05 -39.40
N LEU A 26 -5.51 -19.91 -40.00
CA LEU A 26 -5.67 -18.59 -39.35
C LEU A 26 -7.15 -18.26 -39.06
N GLU A 27 -8.06 -18.57 -40.00
CA GLU A 27 -9.50 -18.42 -39.81
C GLU A 27 -10.07 -19.26 -38.66
N LYS A 28 -9.46 -20.44 -38.42
CA LYS A 28 -9.84 -21.33 -37.31
C LYS A 28 -9.20 -20.98 -36.00
N MET A 29 -8.14 -20.16 -35.99
CA MET A 29 -7.55 -19.65 -34.78
C MET A 29 -8.50 -18.62 -34.17
N LYS A 30 -9.12 -18.94 -33.02
CA LYS A 30 -9.79 -17.94 -32.22
C LYS A 30 -8.75 -16.90 -31.82
N PRO A 31 -8.94 -15.60 -32.14
CA PRO A 31 -8.06 -14.57 -31.65
C PRO A 31 -8.03 -14.69 -30.11
N VAL A 32 -6.82 -14.81 -29.56
CA VAL A 32 -6.65 -14.68 -28.13
C VAL A 32 -7.06 -13.24 -27.83
N GLU A 33 -8.14 -13.08 -27.10
CA GLU A 33 -8.53 -11.76 -26.61
C GLU A 33 -7.32 -11.17 -25.86
N LYS A 34 -6.93 -9.96 -26.25
CA LYS A 34 -5.92 -9.24 -25.47
C LYS A 34 -6.40 -9.24 -24.03
N PRO A 35 -5.53 -9.52 -23.05
CA PRO A 35 -5.88 -9.31 -21.67
C PRO A 35 -6.46 -7.90 -21.58
N VAL A 36 -7.64 -7.78 -21.05
CA VAL A 36 -8.21 -6.47 -20.71
C VAL A 36 -7.21 -5.91 -19.70
N GLU A 37 -6.40 -4.94 -20.11
CA GLU A 37 -5.67 -4.13 -19.17
C GLU A 37 -6.75 -3.49 -18.30
N ALA A 38 -7.00 -4.09 -17.15
CA ALA A 38 -7.78 -3.44 -16.12
C ALA A 38 -7.07 -2.11 -15.90
N SER A 39 -7.76 -1.00 -16.17
CA SER A 39 -7.22 0.31 -15.91
C SER A 39 -6.98 0.37 -14.40
N THR A 40 -5.74 0.21 -14.00
CA THR A 40 -5.28 0.26 -12.61
C THR A 40 -5.08 1.71 -12.16
N GLU A 41 -5.76 2.65 -12.79
CA GLU A 41 -5.82 4.01 -12.29
C GLU A 41 -6.82 4.07 -11.12
N ILE A 42 -6.34 3.66 -9.98
CA ILE A 42 -7.06 3.81 -8.72
C ILE A 42 -6.66 5.18 -8.17
N HIS A 43 -7.59 6.11 -8.24
CA HIS A 43 -7.47 7.39 -7.54
C HIS A 43 -7.88 7.17 -6.08
N LEU A 44 -6.92 6.80 -5.25
CA LEU A 44 -7.08 6.80 -3.80
C LEU A 44 -6.64 8.17 -3.29
N THR A 45 -7.57 8.90 -2.70
CA THR A 45 -7.30 10.13 -1.95
C THR A 45 -7.47 9.83 -0.47
N LEU A 46 -6.48 10.20 0.34
CA LEU A 46 -6.60 10.22 1.79
C LEU A 46 -7.44 11.46 2.16
N GLU A 47 -8.70 11.24 2.48
CA GLU A 47 -9.57 12.31 2.98
C GLU A 47 -9.69 12.18 4.50
N PRO A 48 -9.14 13.13 5.27
CA PRO A 48 -9.27 13.08 6.72
C PRO A 48 -10.71 13.37 7.15
N SER A 49 -11.21 12.66 8.16
CA SER A 49 -12.56 12.85 8.70
C SER A 49 -12.76 14.24 9.32
N CYS A 50 -11.69 14.84 9.79
CA CYS A 50 -11.72 16.17 10.37
C CYS A 50 -10.42 16.93 10.09
N THR A 51 -10.51 18.26 10.08
CA THR A 51 -9.35 19.13 9.96
C THR A 51 -8.70 19.33 11.33
N SER A 52 -7.41 19.03 11.46
CA SER A 52 -6.62 19.31 12.68
C SER A 52 -6.44 20.81 12.91
N GLY A 53 -6.04 21.18 14.12
CA GLY A 53 -5.47 22.49 14.39
C GLY A 53 -4.23 22.78 13.54
N ASN A 54 -3.69 23.99 13.63
CA ASN A 54 -2.46 24.34 12.90
C ASN A 54 -1.24 23.60 13.46
N ASP A 55 -1.16 23.51 14.79
CA ASP A 55 -0.10 22.77 15.49
C ASP A 55 -0.56 21.31 15.59
N VAL A 56 0.17 20.38 15.00
CA VAL A 56 -0.17 18.95 14.91
C VAL A 56 0.58 18.16 15.96
N LEU A 57 1.88 18.39 16.09
CA LEU A 57 2.74 17.71 17.06
C LEU A 57 3.76 18.69 17.61
N ASN A 58 3.93 18.71 18.93
CA ASN A 58 5.05 19.37 19.59
C ASN A 58 5.82 18.36 20.45
N VAL A 59 7.12 18.29 20.27
CA VAL A 59 8.05 17.39 20.97
C VAL A 59 9.07 18.23 21.72
N GLU A 60 9.24 17.97 23.02
CA GLU A 60 10.13 18.76 23.89
C GLU A 60 11.07 17.83 24.68
N HIS A 61 12.38 18.01 24.46
CA HIS A 61 13.46 17.39 25.23
C HIS A 61 13.36 15.86 25.32
N LEU A 62 12.84 15.21 24.28
CA LEU A 62 12.59 13.77 24.25
C LEU A 62 13.91 12.99 24.22
N SER A 63 14.03 12.00 25.11
CA SER A 63 15.21 11.14 25.19
C SER A 63 14.82 9.69 25.38
N LYS A 64 15.62 8.78 24.81
CA LYS A 64 15.44 7.36 24.94
C LYS A 64 16.78 6.63 24.90
N SER A 65 16.98 5.71 25.86
CA SER A 65 18.10 4.80 25.92
C SER A 65 17.64 3.38 26.24
N PHE A 66 18.37 2.40 25.78
CA PHE A 66 18.27 1.03 26.26
C PHE A 66 19.54 0.68 27.09
N PRO A 67 19.51 -0.34 27.97
CA PRO A 67 20.61 -0.63 28.89
C PRO A 67 21.98 -0.77 28.22
N SER A 68 22.00 -1.16 26.95
CA SER A 68 23.24 -1.37 26.17
C SER A 68 23.54 -0.26 25.16
N GLN A 69 22.62 0.68 24.94
CA GLN A 69 22.78 1.67 23.86
C GLN A 69 21.90 2.90 24.07
N PRO A 70 22.49 4.11 24.21
CA PRO A 70 21.74 5.35 24.05
C PRO A 70 21.29 5.50 22.60
N LEU A 71 20.03 5.86 22.35
CA LEU A 71 19.51 6.05 21.02
C LEU A 71 19.53 7.54 20.63
N PHE A 72 18.84 8.35 21.40
CA PHE A 72 18.78 9.80 21.18
C PHE A 72 18.56 10.54 22.49
N SER A 73 18.98 11.78 22.53
CA SER A 73 18.84 12.65 23.71
C SER A 73 18.46 14.06 23.27
N ASP A 74 17.59 14.69 24.07
CA ASP A 74 17.23 16.11 23.95
C ASP A 74 16.64 16.50 22.58
N VAL A 75 15.81 15.62 22.01
CA VAL A 75 15.16 15.86 20.72
C VAL A 75 13.95 16.76 20.91
N SER A 76 13.93 17.90 20.22
CA SER A 76 12.82 18.83 20.24
C SER A 76 12.49 19.29 18.82
N PHE A 77 11.21 19.25 18.43
CA PHE A 77 10.71 19.72 17.14
C PHE A 77 9.20 19.92 17.18
N GLU A 78 8.70 20.66 16.21
CA GLU A 78 7.25 20.84 15.98
C GLU A 78 6.87 20.44 14.58
N ILE A 79 5.64 19.98 14.39
CA ILE A 79 5.04 19.69 13.09
C ILE A 79 3.71 20.44 12.99
N LYS A 80 3.55 21.16 11.89
CA LYS A 80 2.34 21.91 11.55
C LYS A 80 1.52 21.21 10.49
N ARG A 81 0.25 21.56 10.41
CA ARG A 81 -0.65 21.02 9.40
C ARG A 81 -0.13 21.28 7.98
N GLY A 82 -0.13 20.22 7.17
CA GLY A 82 0.36 20.25 5.79
C GLY A 82 1.87 20.10 5.65
N GLU A 83 2.61 19.91 6.75
CA GLU A 83 4.03 19.62 6.67
C GLU A 83 4.31 18.14 6.44
N HIS A 84 5.29 17.85 5.59
CA HIS A 84 5.86 16.52 5.37
C HIS A 84 7.25 16.47 5.99
N VAL A 85 7.42 15.65 7.02
CA VAL A 85 8.67 15.55 7.77
C VAL A 85 9.29 14.17 7.57
N ALA A 86 10.57 14.11 7.19
CA ALA A 86 11.31 12.86 7.05
C ALA A 86 12.36 12.73 8.16
N ILE A 87 12.38 11.57 8.83
CA ILE A 87 13.40 11.21 9.79
C ILE A 87 14.46 10.37 9.10
N ILE A 88 15.66 10.90 8.96
CA ILE A 88 16.76 10.27 8.24
C ILE A 88 17.88 9.92 9.22
N GLY A 89 18.50 8.76 9.03
CA GLY A 89 19.64 8.29 9.83
C GLY A 89 19.95 6.83 9.58
N ASP A 90 21.09 6.36 10.05
CA ASP A 90 21.56 4.99 9.92
C ASP A 90 20.61 3.99 10.64
N ASN A 91 20.74 2.70 10.31
CA ASN A 91 19.99 1.67 11.01
C ASN A 91 20.46 1.58 12.49
N GLY A 92 19.49 1.43 13.40
CA GLY A 92 19.75 1.36 14.83
C GLY A 92 19.88 2.71 15.56
N THR A 93 19.72 3.85 14.88
CA THR A 93 19.77 5.18 15.52
C THR A 93 18.51 5.55 16.30
N GLY A 94 17.48 4.71 16.27
CA GLY A 94 16.26 4.91 17.05
C GLY A 94 15.08 5.53 16.29
N LYS A 95 15.11 5.57 14.94
CA LYS A 95 13.99 6.11 14.12
C LYS A 95 12.66 5.44 14.48
N THR A 96 12.57 4.13 14.33
CA THR A 96 11.39 3.32 14.71
C THR A 96 11.02 3.52 16.19
N THR A 97 12.01 3.62 17.08
CA THR A 97 11.77 3.87 18.52
C THR A 97 11.11 5.22 18.75
N LEU A 98 11.56 6.27 18.07
CA LEU A 98 10.93 7.58 18.12
C LEU A 98 9.48 7.52 17.62
N LEU A 99 9.24 6.89 16.46
CA LEU A 99 7.88 6.73 15.93
C LEU A 99 6.96 5.93 16.87
N LYS A 100 7.47 4.87 17.51
CA LYS A 100 6.73 4.09 18.52
C LYS A 100 6.40 4.91 19.77
N ILE A 101 7.27 5.85 20.17
CA ILE A 101 6.99 6.78 21.28
C ILE A 101 5.89 7.75 20.88
N LEU A 102 5.97 8.36 19.69
CA LEU A 102 4.95 9.29 19.19
C LEU A 102 3.59 8.62 19.02
N ASN A 103 3.58 7.34 18.66
CA ASN A 103 2.37 6.51 18.59
C ASN A 103 1.95 5.91 19.95
N GLN A 104 2.57 6.33 21.08
CA GLN A 104 2.27 5.89 22.44
C GLN A 104 2.39 4.38 22.71
N VAL A 105 3.09 3.65 21.85
CA VAL A 105 3.38 2.21 22.02
C VAL A 105 4.55 2.01 23.01
N LEU A 106 5.46 2.97 23.06
CA LEU A 106 6.64 2.94 23.93
C LEU A 106 6.76 4.24 24.74
N ALA A 107 7.13 4.14 26.00
CA ALA A 107 7.40 5.32 26.83
C ALA A 107 8.79 5.90 26.58
N ALA A 108 8.91 7.22 26.56
CA ALA A 108 10.18 7.92 26.60
C ALA A 108 10.82 7.82 28.01
N ASP A 109 12.13 8.01 28.10
CA ASP A 109 12.83 8.06 29.40
C ASP A 109 12.73 9.46 30.00
N SER A 110 12.71 10.51 29.16
CA SER A 110 12.51 11.89 29.56
C SER A 110 11.95 12.71 28.40
N GLY A 111 11.47 13.92 28.71
CA GLY A 111 10.80 14.79 27.78
C GLY A 111 9.32 14.43 27.60
N THR A 112 8.62 15.22 26.81
CA THR A 112 7.19 15.05 26.56
C THR A 112 6.87 15.36 25.10
N PHE A 113 5.72 14.88 24.64
CA PHE A 113 5.14 15.35 23.38
C PHE A 113 3.64 15.59 23.57
N THR A 114 3.11 16.48 22.76
CA THR A 114 1.69 16.81 22.75
C THR A 114 1.16 16.80 21.33
N LEU A 115 0.00 16.19 21.14
CA LEU A 115 -0.76 16.27 19.91
C LEU A 115 -1.67 17.49 19.94
N GLY A 116 -1.81 18.14 18.81
CA GLY A 116 -2.68 19.30 18.65
C GLY A 116 -4.17 18.95 18.70
N THR A 117 -5.00 19.98 18.59
CA THR A 117 -6.45 19.81 18.61
C THR A 117 -6.95 19.04 17.38
N ASN A 118 -7.86 18.09 17.59
CA ASN A 118 -8.45 17.25 16.56
C ASN A 118 -7.41 16.47 15.72
N VAL A 119 -6.28 16.13 16.30
CA VAL A 119 -5.29 15.27 15.65
C VAL A 119 -5.67 13.81 15.85
N ASN A 120 -5.89 13.12 14.73
CA ASN A 120 -6.11 11.68 14.67
C ASN A 120 -4.91 11.01 14.00
N VAL A 121 -4.19 10.16 14.74
CA VAL A 121 -2.95 9.53 14.29
C VAL A 121 -3.23 8.23 13.56
N GLY A 122 -2.74 8.09 12.34
CA GLY A 122 -2.66 6.83 11.61
C GLY A 122 -1.21 6.33 11.60
N TYR A 123 -0.99 5.12 12.09
CA TYR A 123 0.34 4.52 12.14
C TYR A 123 0.47 3.32 11.19
N TYR A 124 1.46 3.40 10.33
CA TYR A 124 1.85 2.27 9.47
C TYR A 124 3.15 1.66 10.00
N ASP A 125 3.06 0.43 10.51
CA ASP A 125 4.18 -0.32 11.06
C ASP A 125 4.81 -1.24 10.01
N GLN A 126 6.13 -1.24 9.95
CA GLN A 126 6.92 -2.11 9.08
C GLN A 126 6.62 -3.61 9.29
N GLU A 127 6.36 -4.02 10.52
CA GLU A 127 6.14 -5.44 10.87
C GLU A 127 4.67 -5.89 10.74
N HIS A 128 3.77 -4.99 10.33
CA HIS A 128 2.32 -5.29 10.16
C HIS A 128 1.66 -5.93 11.39
N HIS A 129 2.10 -5.58 12.59
CA HIS A 129 1.58 -6.14 13.85
C HIS A 129 0.09 -5.88 14.10
N VAL A 130 -0.52 -5.02 13.30
CA VAL A 130 -1.93 -4.65 13.41
C VAL A 130 -2.86 -5.66 12.72
N LEU A 131 -2.32 -6.65 11.99
CA LEU A 131 -3.11 -7.62 11.23
C LEU A 131 -3.34 -8.92 12.00
N HIS A 132 -4.57 -9.41 12.01
CA HIS A 132 -4.95 -10.70 12.61
C HIS A 132 -4.74 -11.82 11.59
N MET A 133 -3.71 -12.63 11.77
CA MET A 133 -3.26 -13.64 10.80
C MET A 133 -4.27 -14.74 10.54
N GLU A 134 -5.20 -14.98 11.47
CA GLU A 134 -6.27 -16.00 11.38
C GLU A 134 -7.50 -15.53 10.59
N LYS A 135 -7.69 -14.23 10.44
CA LYS A 135 -8.83 -13.65 9.71
C LYS A 135 -8.62 -13.69 8.20
N SER A 136 -9.73 -13.63 7.46
CA SER A 136 -9.68 -13.27 6.04
C SER A 136 -9.41 -11.78 5.86
N ILE A 137 -8.95 -11.39 4.67
CA ILE A 137 -8.76 -9.96 4.35
C ILE A 137 -10.09 -9.20 4.52
N PHE A 138 -11.20 -9.81 4.07
CA PHE A 138 -12.52 -9.22 4.16
C PHE A 138 -12.96 -9.04 5.63
N ASP A 139 -12.82 -10.07 6.47
CA ASP A 139 -13.21 -10.00 7.87
C ASP A 139 -12.35 -8.99 8.65
N GLU A 140 -11.06 -8.90 8.33
CA GLU A 140 -10.15 -7.92 8.92
C GLU A 140 -10.62 -6.49 8.73
N ILE A 141 -11.07 -6.14 7.52
CA ILE A 141 -11.60 -4.80 7.23
C ILE A 141 -13.01 -4.63 7.81
N SER A 142 -13.86 -5.63 7.68
CA SER A 142 -15.26 -5.57 8.15
C SER A 142 -15.37 -5.40 9.67
N ASP A 143 -14.51 -6.06 10.43
CA ASP A 143 -14.52 -5.99 11.90
C ASP A 143 -14.02 -4.63 12.41
N ASP A 144 -13.01 -4.05 11.75
CA ASP A 144 -12.46 -2.76 12.13
C ASP A 144 -13.34 -1.58 11.67
N TYR A 145 -14.08 -1.78 10.56
CA TYR A 145 -14.92 -0.73 9.95
C TYR A 145 -16.36 -1.22 9.75
N PRO A 146 -17.11 -1.47 10.82
CA PRO A 146 -18.44 -2.10 10.75
C PRO A 146 -19.51 -1.19 10.09
N THR A 147 -19.21 0.07 9.84
CA THR A 147 -20.09 1.01 9.13
C THR A 147 -20.04 0.85 7.63
N LEU A 148 -18.98 0.19 7.09
CA LEU A 148 -18.84 -0.02 5.67
C LEU A 148 -19.73 -1.15 5.18
N THR A 149 -20.35 -0.96 4.03
CA THR A 149 -21.08 -2.03 3.34
C THR A 149 -20.12 -3.02 2.69
N ASN A 150 -20.59 -4.25 2.45
CA ASN A 150 -19.81 -5.27 1.74
C ASN A 150 -19.29 -4.78 0.37
N THR A 151 -20.04 -3.91 -0.30
CA THR A 151 -19.65 -3.34 -1.59
C THR A 151 -18.50 -2.34 -1.43
N GLU A 152 -18.56 -1.48 -0.44
CA GLU A 152 -17.48 -0.51 -0.14
C GLU A 152 -16.20 -1.22 0.25
N ILE A 153 -16.27 -2.24 1.13
CA ILE A 153 -15.10 -3.06 1.50
C ILE A 153 -14.48 -3.70 0.25
N ARG A 154 -15.28 -4.31 -0.63
CA ARG A 154 -14.78 -4.91 -1.87
C ARG A 154 -14.17 -3.88 -2.81
N ASN A 155 -14.75 -2.69 -2.92
CA ASN A 155 -14.20 -1.60 -3.73
C ASN A 155 -12.85 -1.13 -3.22
N VAL A 156 -12.72 -0.93 -1.91
CA VAL A 156 -11.43 -0.58 -1.29
C VAL A 156 -10.41 -1.69 -1.53
N LEU A 157 -10.75 -2.95 -1.27
CA LEU A 157 -9.84 -4.08 -1.47
C LEU A 157 -9.44 -4.26 -2.94
N ALA A 158 -10.36 -4.03 -3.88
CA ALA A 158 -10.06 -4.04 -5.32
C ALA A 158 -9.04 -2.96 -5.70
N ALA A 159 -9.12 -1.79 -5.04
CA ALA A 159 -8.15 -0.71 -5.16
C ALA A 159 -6.72 -1.15 -4.80
N PHE A 160 -6.60 -2.09 -3.87
CA PHE A 160 -5.34 -2.71 -3.45
C PHE A 160 -5.09 -4.07 -4.13
N LEU A 161 -5.71 -4.30 -5.29
CA LEU A 161 -5.53 -5.49 -6.13
C LEU A 161 -6.05 -6.82 -5.52
N PHE A 162 -6.94 -6.77 -4.55
CA PHE A 162 -7.65 -7.94 -4.07
C PHE A 162 -9.02 -8.02 -4.72
N THR A 163 -9.17 -8.91 -5.71
CA THR A 163 -10.40 -9.02 -6.51
C THR A 163 -11.03 -10.42 -6.40
N GLY A 164 -12.33 -10.50 -6.67
CA GLY A 164 -13.05 -11.78 -6.68
C GLY A 164 -12.97 -12.51 -5.33
N ASP A 165 -12.42 -13.73 -5.35
CA ASP A 165 -12.28 -14.58 -4.18
C ASP A 165 -11.01 -14.31 -3.36
N ASP A 166 -10.09 -13.47 -3.87
CA ASP A 166 -8.86 -13.12 -3.15
C ASP A 166 -9.15 -12.46 -1.81
N VAL A 167 -10.26 -11.72 -1.70
CA VAL A 167 -10.67 -11.04 -0.46
C VAL A 167 -10.93 -12.03 0.71
N PHE A 168 -11.17 -13.29 0.42
CA PHE A 168 -11.40 -14.33 1.42
C PHE A 168 -10.15 -15.13 1.79
N LYS A 169 -9.00 -14.83 1.19
CA LYS A 169 -7.72 -15.41 1.61
C LYS A 169 -7.41 -15.03 3.05
N ARG A 170 -6.81 -15.95 3.79
CA ARG A 170 -6.32 -15.67 5.14
C ARG A 170 -5.10 -14.77 5.08
N ILE A 171 -5.03 -13.81 6.00
CA ILE A 171 -3.90 -12.88 6.10
C ILE A 171 -2.59 -13.63 6.35
N GLY A 172 -2.62 -14.71 7.13
CA GLY A 172 -1.46 -15.56 7.39
C GLY A 172 -0.86 -16.21 6.13
N ASP A 173 -1.68 -16.45 5.11
CA ASP A 173 -1.27 -17.11 3.86
C ASP A 173 -0.73 -16.10 2.82
N LEU A 174 -0.83 -14.80 3.10
CA LEU A 174 -0.39 -13.75 2.21
C LEU A 174 1.14 -13.58 2.23
N SER A 175 1.70 -13.18 1.09
CA SER A 175 3.08 -12.67 1.02
C SER A 175 3.26 -11.37 1.83
N GLY A 176 4.50 -11.00 2.13
CA GLY A 176 4.80 -9.74 2.80
C GLY A 176 4.23 -8.51 2.08
N GLY A 177 4.36 -8.47 0.75
CA GLY A 177 3.80 -7.38 -0.08
C GLY A 177 2.27 -7.33 -0.04
N GLU A 178 1.59 -8.49 -0.05
CA GLU A 178 0.13 -8.55 0.07
C GLU A 178 -0.33 -8.08 1.44
N ARG A 179 0.34 -8.49 2.52
CA ARG A 179 0.05 -7.96 3.87
C ARG A 179 0.26 -6.46 3.95
N GLY A 180 1.31 -5.95 3.31
CA GLY A 180 1.53 -4.50 3.20
C GLY A 180 0.37 -3.77 2.54
N ARG A 181 -0.19 -4.32 1.45
CA ARG A 181 -1.38 -3.76 0.80
C ARG A 181 -2.63 -3.76 1.70
N VAL A 182 -2.84 -4.83 2.49
CA VAL A 182 -3.94 -4.86 3.47
C VAL A 182 -3.74 -3.79 4.55
N SER A 183 -2.52 -3.63 5.07
CA SER A 183 -2.20 -2.59 6.06
C SER A 183 -2.41 -1.18 5.48
N LEU A 184 -2.04 -0.95 4.23
CA LEU A 184 -2.30 0.32 3.54
C LEU A 184 -3.80 0.57 3.36
N ALA A 185 -4.58 -0.46 2.99
CA ALA A 185 -6.04 -0.34 2.90
C ALA A 185 -6.65 0.07 4.25
N LYS A 186 -6.20 -0.53 5.35
CA LYS A 186 -6.62 -0.13 6.71
C LYS A 186 -6.22 1.31 7.03
N LEU A 187 -5.01 1.72 6.70
CA LEU A 187 -4.55 3.09 6.90
C LEU A 187 -5.42 4.10 6.14
N MET A 188 -5.77 3.79 4.88
CA MET A 188 -6.66 4.64 4.08
C MET A 188 -8.05 4.78 4.66
N LEU A 189 -8.56 3.72 5.32
CA LEU A 189 -9.87 3.71 5.97
C LEU A 189 -9.84 4.35 7.36
N SER A 190 -8.67 4.59 7.95
CA SER A 190 -8.54 5.08 9.33
C SER A 190 -8.98 6.53 9.53
N GLU A 191 -9.28 7.26 8.44
CA GLU A 191 -9.68 8.68 8.48
C GLU A 191 -8.68 9.58 9.24
N ALA A 192 -7.44 9.11 9.37
CA ALA A 192 -6.39 9.82 10.08
C ALA A 192 -6.00 11.10 9.34
N ASN A 193 -5.70 12.15 10.10
CA ASN A 193 -5.21 13.42 9.57
C ASN A 193 -3.74 13.71 9.90
N PHE A 194 -3.09 12.81 10.65
CA PHE A 194 -1.67 12.81 10.91
C PHE A 194 -1.12 11.38 10.70
N LEU A 195 -0.29 11.19 9.67
CA LEU A 195 0.25 9.88 9.32
C LEU A 195 1.68 9.73 9.84
N ILE A 196 1.93 8.65 10.55
CA ILE A 196 3.26 8.21 10.96
C ILE A 196 3.57 6.94 10.17
N LEU A 197 4.60 7.00 9.31
CA LEU A 197 4.99 5.92 8.42
C LEU A 197 6.39 5.42 8.76
N ASP A 198 6.52 4.18 9.25
CA ASP A 198 7.80 3.57 9.56
C ASP A 198 8.29 2.68 8.41
N GLU A 199 9.28 3.18 7.66
CA GLU A 199 9.85 2.52 6.48
C GLU A 199 8.78 1.98 5.50
N PRO A 200 7.80 2.79 5.09
CA PRO A 200 6.57 2.32 4.45
C PRO A 200 6.81 1.66 3.08
N THR A 201 7.96 1.87 2.48
CA THR A 201 8.32 1.27 1.18
C THR A 201 9.01 -0.09 1.30
N ASN A 202 9.43 -0.48 2.51
CA ASN A 202 10.05 -1.78 2.73
C ASN A 202 9.01 -2.90 2.53
N HIS A 203 9.45 -3.97 1.87
CA HIS A 203 8.62 -5.14 1.56
C HIS A 203 7.40 -4.89 0.64
N LEU A 204 7.17 -3.65 0.19
CA LEU A 204 6.16 -3.38 -0.82
C LEU A 204 6.70 -3.70 -2.22
N ASP A 205 5.85 -4.30 -3.05
CA ASP A 205 6.10 -4.40 -4.48
C ASP A 205 6.00 -3.04 -5.18
N ILE A 206 6.44 -2.95 -6.43
CA ILE A 206 6.46 -1.69 -7.19
C ILE A 206 5.07 -1.05 -7.25
N VAL A 207 4.03 -1.87 -7.46
CA VAL A 207 2.66 -1.39 -7.59
C VAL A 207 2.17 -0.79 -6.26
N SER A 208 2.44 -1.47 -5.14
CA SER A 208 2.08 -0.97 -3.80
C SER A 208 2.80 0.33 -3.44
N LYS A 209 4.07 0.49 -3.87
CA LYS A 209 4.80 1.75 -3.71
C LYS A 209 4.15 2.88 -4.48
N GLU A 210 3.79 2.65 -5.75
CA GLU A 210 3.09 3.64 -6.58
C GLU A 210 1.73 4.05 -5.98
N ILE A 211 0.98 3.08 -5.41
CA ILE A 211 -0.29 3.37 -4.73
C ILE A 211 -0.05 4.29 -3.52
N LEU A 212 0.94 3.98 -2.70
CA LEU A 212 1.28 4.79 -1.53
C LEU A 212 1.76 6.20 -1.93
N GLU A 213 2.68 6.31 -2.90
CA GLU A 213 3.21 7.59 -3.38
C GLU A 213 2.13 8.50 -3.97
N ARG A 214 1.11 7.93 -4.60
CA ARG A 214 -0.02 8.72 -5.12
C ARG A 214 -1.02 9.14 -4.03
N ALA A 215 -1.06 8.42 -2.92
CA ALA A 215 -1.98 8.70 -1.82
C ALA A 215 -1.44 9.76 -0.85
N LEU A 216 -0.11 9.96 -0.79
CA LEU A 216 0.59 10.96 0.03
C LEU A 216 0.76 12.28 -0.72
#